data_d3e25cd89638197efca2687a81c7961f
#
_entry.id   d3e25cd89638197efca2687a81c7961f
#
_cell.length_a   1.000
_cell.length_b   1.000
_cell.length_c   1.000
_cell.angle_alpha   90.00
_cell.angle_beta   90.00
_cell.angle_gamma   90.00
#
_symmetry.space_group_name_H-M   'P 1'
#
loop_
_entity.id
_entity.type
_entity.pdbx_description
1 polymer ?
#
loop_
_entity_poly.entity_id
_entity_poly.type
_entity_poly.pdbx_seq_one_letter_code
_entity_poly.pdbx_strand_id
1 'polypeptide(L)'
;DYLAAKMAPVFFGSALNMFGVKELLDCFVKIAPAPKPIQAVERVVRPEEENFTGFVFKIHANMDPNHRSCIAFVKVCSGKFERNANYKHVRSNKMMRFSSPTAFMAQKKSVVDEAYPGDIVGLPDTGNFKIGDTLTCGEELHFKGLPSFSPEMFKYIENDDPMKSKQLNKGIDQL
;
A
#
# COMPACT_ATOMS: atom_id res chain seq x y z
N ASP A 1 3.99 15.57 23.21
CA ASP A 1 5.34 15.34 22.65
C ASP A 1 5.39 14.08 21.77
N TYR A 2 4.76 12.96 22.17
CA TYR A 2 4.67 11.73 21.36
C TYR A 2 3.97 11.99 20.01
N LEU A 3 2.77 12.59 20.00
CA LEU A 3 2.03 12.90 18.77
C LEU A 3 2.74 13.92 17.86
N ALA A 4 3.66 14.69 18.42
CA ALA A 4 4.49 15.63 17.68
C ALA A 4 5.83 14.99 17.20
N ALA A 5 5.98 13.68 17.36
CA ALA A 5 7.18 12.92 17.03
C ALA A 5 8.48 13.41 17.73
N LYS A 6 8.34 14.06 18.88
CA LYS A 6 9.50 14.53 19.69
C LYS A 6 9.96 13.48 20.70
N MET A 7 9.14 12.46 20.97
CA MET A 7 9.42 11.39 21.92
C MET A 7 8.90 10.07 21.36
N ALA A 8 9.58 8.98 21.65
CA ALA A 8 9.13 7.61 21.37
C ALA A 8 9.03 6.84 22.69
N PRO A 9 7.92 6.13 22.94
CA PRO A 9 7.84 5.20 24.07
C PRO A 9 8.77 4.02 23.84
N VAL A 10 9.46 3.60 24.89
CA VAL A 10 10.39 2.47 24.85
C VAL A 10 9.88 1.38 25.81
N PHE A 11 9.89 0.14 25.34
CA PHE A 11 9.48 -1.03 26.10
C PHE A 11 10.57 -2.09 26.08
N PHE A 12 10.80 -2.71 27.22
CA PHE A 12 11.68 -3.86 27.34
C PHE A 12 10.85 -5.12 27.36
N GLY A 13 11.15 -6.05 26.47
CA GLY A 13 10.36 -7.28 26.38
C GLY A 13 11.02 -8.35 25.53
N SER A 14 10.45 -9.55 25.58
CA SER A 14 10.81 -10.68 24.74
C SER A 14 9.57 -11.32 24.18
N ALA A 15 9.37 -11.20 22.87
CA ALA A 15 8.24 -11.82 22.20
C ALA A 15 8.26 -13.37 22.32
N LEU A 16 9.45 -13.95 22.27
CA LEU A 16 9.63 -15.40 22.42
C LEU A 16 9.19 -15.90 23.81
N ASN A 17 9.47 -15.12 24.86
CA ASN A 17 9.11 -15.47 26.24
C ASN A 17 7.80 -14.82 26.69
N MET A 18 7.08 -14.15 25.79
CA MET A 18 5.81 -13.45 26.07
C MET A 18 5.90 -12.41 27.19
N PHE A 19 7.10 -11.91 27.48
CA PHE A 19 7.34 -10.89 28.50
C PHE A 19 7.27 -9.48 27.90
N GLY A 20 6.56 -8.56 28.55
CA GLY A 20 6.46 -7.14 28.15
C GLY A 20 5.60 -6.88 26.90
N VAL A 21 5.11 -7.90 26.21
CA VAL A 21 4.30 -7.78 25.00
C VAL A 21 2.94 -7.16 25.29
N LYS A 22 2.30 -7.59 26.38
CA LYS A 22 1.00 -7.07 26.79
C LYS A 22 1.07 -5.58 27.12
N GLU A 23 2.07 -5.16 27.87
CA GLU A 23 2.30 -3.78 28.27
C GLU A 23 2.53 -2.88 27.04
N LEU A 24 3.29 -3.36 26.05
CA LEU A 24 3.47 -2.68 24.77
C LEU A 24 2.14 -2.51 24.05
N LEU A 25 1.35 -3.58 23.90
CA LEU A 25 0.08 -3.55 23.19
C LEU A 25 -0.96 -2.68 23.91
N ASP A 26 -1.07 -2.79 25.23
CA ASP A 26 -1.98 -1.97 26.04
C ASP A 26 -1.64 -0.47 25.95
N CYS A 27 -0.35 -0.14 25.93
CA CYS A 27 0.09 1.22 25.72
C CYS A 27 -0.23 1.68 24.28
N PHE A 28 0.10 0.86 23.28
CA PHE A 28 -0.15 1.18 21.87
C PHE A 28 -1.64 1.50 21.62
N VAL A 29 -2.56 0.67 22.12
CA VAL A 29 -4.01 0.91 21.98
C VAL A 29 -4.43 2.24 22.59
N LYS A 30 -3.79 2.67 23.68
CA LYS A 30 -4.12 3.94 24.36
C LYS A 30 -3.58 5.17 23.63
N ILE A 31 -2.40 5.06 23.01
CA ILE A 31 -1.67 6.22 22.46
C ILE A 31 -1.70 6.31 20.95
N ALA A 32 -2.06 5.22 20.23
CA ALA A 32 -2.14 5.22 18.78
C ALA A 32 -3.18 6.25 18.30
N PRO A 33 -2.80 7.22 17.46
CA PRO A 33 -3.76 8.19 16.95
C PRO A 33 -4.68 7.55 15.91
N ALA A 34 -5.88 8.10 15.77
CA ALA A 34 -6.73 7.82 14.62
C ALA A 34 -6.02 8.24 13.30
N PRO A 35 -6.45 7.68 12.17
CA PRO A 35 -5.94 8.09 10.87
C PRO A 35 -6.02 9.61 10.70
N LYS A 36 -4.94 10.20 10.18
CA LYS A 36 -4.83 11.66 10.00
C LYS A 36 -5.25 12.05 8.59
N PRO A 37 -5.75 13.29 8.39
CA PRO A 37 -5.94 13.84 7.06
C PRO A 37 -4.65 13.78 6.22
N ILE A 38 -4.79 13.49 4.93
CA ILE A 38 -3.68 13.35 3.99
C ILE A 38 -3.78 14.42 2.92
N GLN A 39 -2.64 15.06 2.62
CA GLN A 39 -2.57 16.09 1.60
C GLN A 39 -2.51 15.46 0.20
N ALA A 40 -3.48 15.80 -0.64
CA ALA A 40 -3.43 15.60 -2.07
C ALA A 40 -3.03 16.90 -2.78
N VAL A 41 -2.85 16.84 -4.10
CA VAL A 41 -2.55 18.04 -4.91
C VAL A 41 -3.73 18.98 -4.89
N GLU A 42 -4.93 18.44 -5.08
CA GLU A 42 -6.17 19.18 -5.27
C GLU A 42 -6.76 19.67 -3.94
N ARG A 43 -6.67 18.84 -2.91
CA ARG A 43 -7.28 19.14 -1.59
C ARG A 43 -6.70 18.30 -0.45
N VAL A 44 -7.12 18.59 0.76
CA VAL A 44 -6.89 17.69 1.92
C VAL A 44 -8.00 16.64 1.94
N VAL A 45 -7.60 15.38 2.02
CA VAL A 45 -8.51 14.23 2.19
C VAL A 45 -8.63 13.93 3.67
N ARG A 46 -9.85 13.83 4.17
CA ARG A 46 -10.13 13.51 5.56
C ARG A 46 -10.64 12.08 5.70
N PRO A 47 -10.22 11.36 6.73
CA PRO A 47 -10.64 9.96 6.95
C PRO A 47 -12.15 9.77 7.08
N GLU A 48 -12.86 10.80 7.56
CA GLU A 48 -14.30 10.78 7.84
C GLU A 48 -15.17 10.97 6.58
N GLU A 49 -14.57 11.24 5.42
CA GLU A 49 -15.31 11.41 4.17
C GLU A 49 -15.96 10.10 3.74
N GLU A 50 -17.17 10.17 3.17
CA GLU A 50 -17.95 9.01 2.75
C GLU A 50 -17.36 8.32 1.51
N ASN A 51 -16.80 9.11 0.60
CA ASN A 51 -16.26 8.60 -0.65
C ASN A 51 -14.90 7.94 -0.43
N PHE A 52 -14.75 6.73 -0.97
CA PHE A 52 -13.48 6.03 -0.93
C PHE A 52 -12.41 6.75 -1.73
N THR A 53 -11.27 6.92 -1.10
CA THR A 53 -10.02 7.27 -1.74
C THR A 53 -8.88 6.44 -1.16
N GLY A 54 -7.91 6.08 -2.00
CA GLY A 54 -6.72 5.36 -1.57
C GLY A 54 -5.59 5.52 -2.58
N PHE A 55 -4.38 5.26 -2.15
CA PHE A 55 -3.22 5.31 -3.04
C PHE A 55 -2.30 4.10 -2.88
N VAL A 56 -1.66 3.73 -3.99
CA VAL A 56 -0.66 2.67 -4.04
C VAL A 56 0.66 3.21 -3.48
N PHE A 57 1.12 2.67 -2.37
CA PHE A 57 2.39 3.07 -1.76
C PHE A 57 3.50 2.04 -1.95
N LYS A 58 3.14 0.81 -2.32
CA LYS A 58 4.09 -0.28 -2.55
C LYS A 58 3.52 -1.27 -3.57
N ILE A 59 4.41 -1.82 -4.40
CA ILE A 59 4.10 -2.95 -5.27
C ILE A 59 5.08 -4.07 -4.93
N HIS A 60 4.56 -5.28 -4.75
CA HIS A 60 5.37 -6.47 -4.52
C HIS A 60 5.17 -7.44 -5.68
N ALA A 61 6.22 -7.64 -6.45
CA ALA A 61 6.25 -8.62 -7.52
C ALA A 61 6.75 -9.98 -6.98
N ASN A 62 6.39 -11.06 -7.69
CA ASN A 62 6.92 -12.40 -7.46
C ASN A 62 6.74 -12.94 -6.03
N MET A 63 5.64 -12.63 -5.37
CA MET A 63 5.31 -13.21 -4.06
C MET A 63 5.09 -14.73 -4.12
N ASP A 64 4.64 -15.21 -5.26
CA ASP A 64 4.52 -16.64 -5.57
C ASP A 64 5.42 -16.95 -6.77
N PRO A 65 6.46 -17.80 -6.62
CA PRO A 65 7.36 -18.15 -7.72
C PRO A 65 6.65 -18.77 -8.94
N ASN A 66 5.48 -19.37 -8.71
CA ASN A 66 4.69 -20.02 -9.77
C ASN A 66 3.72 -19.06 -10.47
N HIS A 67 3.48 -17.87 -9.90
CA HIS A 67 2.57 -16.88 -10.45
C HIS A 67 3.27 -15.54 -10.68
N ARG A 68 3.15 -15.03 -11.90
CA ARG A 68 3.71 -13.71 -12.30
C ARG A 68 2.82 -12.55 -11.91
N SER A 69 2.02 -12.69 -10.85
CA SER A 69 1.16 -11.63 -10.37
C SER A 69 1.89 -10.75 -9.38
N CYS A 70 1.68 -9.45 -9.51
CA CYS A 70 2.09 -8.48 -8.50
C CYS A 70 0.94 -8.23 -7.53
N ILE A 71 1.26 -7.70 -6.37
CA ILE A 71 0.28 -7.18 -5.43
C ILE A 71 0.60 -5.70 -5.21
N ALA A 72 -0.36 -4.85 -5.56
CA ALA A 72 -0.32 -3.44 -5.26
C ALA A 72 -0.92 -3.21 -3.86
N PHE A 73 -0.16 -2.63 -2.95
CA PHE A 73 -0.62 -2.28 -1.61
C PHE A 73 -1.19 -0.88 -1.62
N VAL A 74 -2.48 -0.80 -1.35
CA VAL A 74 -3.25 0.44 -1.29
C VAL A 74 -3.51 0.80 0.15
N LYS A 75 -3.17 2.04 0.55
CA LYS A 75 -3.60 2.63 1.81
C LYS A 75 -4.95 3.28 1.60
N VAL A 76 -5.94 2.90 2.39
CA VAL A 76 -7.24 3.56 2.41
C VAL A 76 -7.10 4.89 3.15
N CYS A 77 -7.51 6.00 2.50
CA CYS A 77 -7.38 7.35 3.03
C CYS A 77 -8.70 7.92 3.51
N SER A 78 -9.80 7.61 2.83
CA SER A 78 -11.16 8.02 3.20
C SER A 78 -12.18 7.00 2.74
N GLY A 79 -13.38 7.10 3.29
CA GLY A 79 -14.51 6.26 2.95
C GLY A 79 -14.29 4.79 3.26
N LYS A 80 -14.97 3.94 2.53
CA LYS A 80 -14.89 2.48 2.70
C LYS A 80 -14.49 1.81 1.38
N PHE A 81 -13.48 0.97 1.42
CA PHE A 81 -13.19 0.03 0.35
C PHE A 81 -14.14 -1.17 0.46
N GLU A 82 -14.76 -1.55 -0.63
CA GLU A 82 -15.62 -2.72 -0.70
C GLU A 82 -15.17 -3.65 -1.83
N ARG A 83 -15.14 -4.93 -1.55
CA ARG A 83 -14.86 -5.96 -2.53
C ARG A 83 -15.90 -5.92 -3.65
N ASN A 84 -15.44 -6.08 -4.88
CA ASN A 84 -16.28 -6.06 -6.10
C ASN A 84 -16.96 -4.69 -6.40
N ALA A 85 -16.66 -3.62 -5.67
CA ALA A 85 -17.07 -2.29 -6.08
C ALA A 85 -16.20 -1.77 -7.24
N ASN A 86 -16.69 -0.73 -7.90
CA ASN A 86 -15.99 -0.08 -9.01
C ASN A 86 -15.19 1.11 -8.51
N TYR A 87 -13.92 1.17 -8.87
CA TYR A 87 -13.00 2.25 -8.50
C TYR A 87 -12.38 2.84 -9.76
N LYS A 88 -12.29 4.16 -9.82
CA LYS A 88 -11.57 4.87 -10.86
C LYS A 88 -10.07 4.83 -10.55
N HIS A 89 -9.29 4.27 -11.44
CA HIS A 89 -7.84 4.40 -11.45
C HIS A 89 -7.49 5.72 -12.14
N VAL A 90 -7.10 6.72 -11.36
CA VAL A 90 -7.00 8.11 -11.83
C VAL A 90 -6.03 8.25 -13.00
N ARG A 91 -4.78 7.77 -12.87
CA ARG A 91 -3.77 7.89 -13.91
C ARG A 91 -4.18 7.30 -15.27
N SER A 92 -4.86 6.15 -15.29
CA SER A 92 -5.27 5.51 -16.54
C SER A 92 -6.70 5.87 -16.97
N ASN A 93 -7.43 6.60 -16.14
CA ASN A 93 -8.85 6.94 -16.31
C ASN A 93 -9.75 5.72 -16.57
N LYS A 94 -9.42 4.58 -15.98
CA LYS A 94 -10.16 3.32 -16.14
C LYS A 94 -10.89 2.96 -14.86
N MET A 95 -12.08 2.36 -15.03
CA MET A 95 -12.77 1.73 -13.92
C MET A 95 -12.20 0.34 -13.68
N MET A 96 -11.87 0.04 -12.43
CA MET A 96 -11.32 -1.23 -11.98
C MET A 96 -12.20 -1.85 -10.92
N ARG A 97 -12.24 -3.18 -10.89
CA ARG A 97 -12.99 -3.95 -9.91
C ARG A 97 -12.11 -5.07 -9.37
N PHE A 98 -12.15 -5.28 -8.07
CA PHE A 98 -11.27 -6.24 -7.39
C PHE A 98 -12.10 -7.35 -6.74
N SER A 99 -11.96 -8.57 -7.24
CA SER A 99 -12.67 -9.75 -6.75
C SER A 99 -11.98 -10.44 -5.57
N SER A 100 -10.67 -10.27 -5.46
CA SER A 100 -9.85 -10.94 -4.45
C SER A 100 -8.87 -9.99 -3.76
N PRO A 101 -9.37 -8.86 -3.18
CA PRO A 101 -8.50 -8.02 -2.36
C PRO A 101 -8.04 -8.78 -1.14
N THR A 102 -6.80 -8.56 -0.71
CA THR A 102 -6.17 -9.33 0.36
C THR A 102 -5.68 -8.43 1.48
N ALA A 103 -5.85 -8.89 2.72
CA ALA A 103 -5.09 -8.40 3.87
C ALA A 103 -4.06 -9.44 4.26
N PHE A 104 -2.99 -8.94 4.87
CA PHE A 104 -1.89 -9.77 5.34
C PHE A 104 -1.82 -9.69 6.86
N MET A 105 -1.86 -10.83 7.51
CA MET A 105 -1.54 -10.98 8.93
C MET A 105 -0.34 -11.93 9.00
N ALA A 106 0.86 -11.36 9.11
CA ALA A 106 2.12 -12.07 8.97
C ALA A 106 2.19 -12.79 7.60
N GLN A 107 2.30 -14.10 7.59
CA GLN A 107 2.36 -14.90 6.34
C GLN A 107 0.98 -15.33 5.81
N LYS A 108 -0.08 -15.13 6.59
CA LYS A 108 -1.43 -15.54 6.18
C LYS A 108 -2.07 -14.45 5.33
N LYS A 109 -2.53 -14.85 4.15
CA LYS A 109 -3.39 -14.03 3.29
C LYS A 109 -4.84 -14.33 3.61
N SER A 110 -5.66 -13.31 3.78
CA SER A 110 -7.11 -13.43 3.85
C SER A 110 -7.77 -12.50 2.84
N VAL A 111 -8.87 -12.93 2.27
CA VAL A 111 -9.68 -12.06 1.41
C VAL A 111 -10.39 -11.06 2.31
N VAL A 112 -10.41 -9.80 1.87
CA VAL A 112 -11.03 -8.69 2.59
C VAL A 112 -12.29 -8.26 1.85
N ASP A 113 -13.41 -8.24 2.54
CA ASP A 113 -14.66 -7.75 1.96
C ASP A 113 -14.78 -6.22 2.10
N GLU A 114 -14.30 -5.67 3.21
CA GLU A 114 -14.33 -4.24 3.52
C GLU A 114 -13.03 -3.78 4.18
N ALA A 115 -12.64 -2.53 3.91
CA ALA A 115 -11.51 -1.87 4.59
C ALA A 115 -11.81 -0.39 4.79
N TYR A 116 -11.26 0.17 5.86
CA TYR A 116 -11.54 1.50 6.35
C TYR A 116 -10.30 2.40 6.35
N PRO A 117 -10.45 3.72 6.51
CA PRO A 117 -9.31 4.64 6.55
C PRO A 117 -8.25 4.23 7.55
N GLY A 118 -7.01 4.15 7.07
CA GLY A 118 -5.86 3.64 7.82
C GLY A 118 -5.49 2.20 7.49
N ASP A 119 -6.43 1.40 6.96
CA ASP A 119 -6.16 0.03 6.55
C ASP A 119 -5.33 -0.03 5.27
N ILE A 120 -4.67 -1.17 5.10
CA ILE A 120 -3.89 -1.51 3.92
C ILE A 120 -4.52 -2.73 3.24
N VAL A 121 -4.83 -2.58 1.95
CA VAL A 121 -5.40 -3.63 1.12
C VAL A 121 -4.45 -4.00 0.01
N GLY A 122 -4.17 -5.29 -0.16
CA GLY A 122 -3.41 -5.81 -1.28
C GLY A 122 -4.33 -6.11 -2.47
N LEU A 123 -4.11 -5.45 -3.59
CA LEU A 123 -4.87 -5.65 -4.81
C LEU A 123 -4.05 -6.47 -5.79
N PRO A 124 -4.58 -7.62 -6.29
CA PRO A 124 -3.92 -8.37 -7.35
C PRO A 124 -3.76 -7.50 -8.60
N ASP A 125 -2.56 -7.46 -9.14
CA ASP A 125 -2.22 -6.65 -10.30
C ASP A 125 -1.42 -7.43 -11.33
N THR A 126 -1.64 -7.11 -12.60
CA THR A 126 -0.92 -7.66 -13.75
C THR A 126 0.09 -6.68 -14.36
N GLY A 127 0.44 -5.61 -13.64
CA GLY A 127 1.36 -4.57 -14.07
C GLY A 127 0.67 -3.27 -14.51
N ASN A 128 -0.54 -3.02 -14.04
CA ASN A 128 -1.28 -1.78 -14.34
C ASN A 128 -0.93 -0.65 -13.38
N PHE A 129 -0.61 -0.99 -12.13
CA PHE A 129 -0.33 -0.01 -11.08
C PHE A 129 1.11 0.47 -11.11
N LYS A 130 1.28 1.73 -10.71
CA LYS A 130 2.56 2.32 -10.31
C LYS A 130 2.46 2.85 -8.89
N ILE A 131 3.61 2.94 -8.22
CA ILE A 131 3.67 3.59 -6.90
C ILE A 131 3.22 5.04 -7.05
N GLY A 132 2.31 5.49 -6.18
CA GLY A 132 1.66 6.80 -6.26
C GLY A 132 0.32 6.83 -6.98
N ASP A 133 -0.07 5.75 -7.66
CA ASP A 133 -1.37 5.69 -8.32
C ASP A 133 -2.51 5.81 -7.30
N THR A 134 -3.54 6.55 -7.70
CA THR A 134 -4.71 6.82 -6.87
C THR A 134 -5.93 6.06 -7.38
N LEU A 135 -6.70 5.53 -6.44
CA LEU A 135 -8.01 4.93 -6.66
C LEU A 135 -9.07 5.77 -5.94
N THR A 136 -10.17 6.07 -6.62
CA THR A 136 -11.28 6.87 -6.09
C THR A 136 -12.64 6.34 -6.54
N CYS A 137 -13.72 6.91 -6.01
CA CYS A 137 -15.08 6.67 -6.51
C CYS A 137 -15.44 7.49 -7.77
N GLY A 138 -14.48 8.18 -8.40
CA GLY A 138 -14.71 8.96 -9.62
C GLY A 138 -14.01 10.32 -9.64
N GLU A 139 -13.61 10.82 -8.48
CA GLU A 139 -12.87 12.07 -8.33
C GLU A 139 -11.46 11.96 -8.95
N GLU A 140 -10.96 13.06 -9.51
CA GLU A 140 -9.55 13.19 -9.90
C GLU A 140 -8.75 13.73 -8.73
N LEU A 141 -7.86 12.88 -8.20
CA LEU A 141 -7.11 13.16 -6.99
C LEU A 141 -5.72 12.55 -7.09
N HIS A 142 -4.70 13.31 -6.66
CA HIS A 142 -3.31 12.87 -6.66
C HIS A 142 -2.69 13.10 -5.27
N PHE A 143 -2.38 12.01 -4.57
CA PHE A 143 -1.76 12.11 -3.25
C PHE A 143 -0.30 12.58 -3.36
N LYS A 144 0.06 13.50 -2.45
CA LYS A 144 1.44 13.98 -2.25
C LYS A 144 2.14 13.14 -1.19
N GLY A 145 3.45 13.15 -1.23
CA GLY A 145 4.26 12.70 -0.09
C GLY A 145 4.86 11.30 -0.20
N LEU A 146 4.79 10.66 -1.37
CA LEU A 146 5.71 9.55 -1.62
C LEU A 146 7.08 10.15 -1.95
N PRO A 147 8.11 9.91 -1.12
CA PRO A 147 9.42 10.46 -1.37
C PRO A 147 10.00 9.84 -2.65
N SER A 148 10.41 10.68 -3.58
CA SER A 148 11.19 10.28 -4.75
C SER A 148 12.63 10.69 -4.51
N PHE A 149 13.52 9.71 -4.44
CA PHE A 149 14.95 9.95 -4.30
C PHE A 149 15.63 9.90 -5.66
N SER A 150 16.56 10.81 -5.90
CA SER A 150 17.42 10.72 -7.07
C SER A 150 18.32 9.49 -6.96
N PRO A 151 18.51 8.72 -8.04
CA PRO A 151 19.42 7.57 -8.01
C PRO A 151 20.86 8.02 -7.68
N GLU A 152 21.49 7.34 -6.73
CA GLU A 152 22.89 7.59 -6.35
C GLU A 152 23.86 6.61 -7.03
N MET A 153 23.36 5.43 -7.44
CA MET A 153 24.15 4.41 -8.10
C MET A 153 23.51 3.98 -9.40
N PHE A 154 24.32 3.82 -10.41
CA PHE A 154 23.90 3.33 -11.72
C PHE A 154 24.63 2.03 -12.05
N LYS A 155 23.91 1.08 -12.64
CA LYS A 155 24.48 -0.19 -13.14
C LYS A 155 23.96 -0.46 -14.54
N TYR A 156 24.81 -1.02 -15.38
CA TYR A 156 24.37 -1.59 -16.65
C TYR A 156 23.85 -3.00 -16.43
N ILE A 157 22.76 -3.33 -17.12
CA ILE A 157 22.21 -4.69 -17.16
C ILE A 157 22.40 -5.16 -18.61
N GLU A 158 23.18 -6.21 -18.79
CA GLU A 158 23.38 -6.88 -20.07
C GLU A 158 22.61 -8.19 -20.13
N ASN A 159 22.12 -8.51 -21.32
CA ASN A 159 21.40 -9.75 -21.56
C ASN A 159 22.32 -10.80 -22.15
N ASP A 160 22.75 -11.76 -21.38
CA ASP A 160 23.63 -12.85 -21.82
C ASP A 160 22.96 -13.79 -22.82
N ASP A 161 21.63 -13.87 -22.82
CA ASP A 161 20.87 -14.75 -23.71
C ASP A 161 19.84 -13.93 -24.53
N PRO A 162 20.13 -13.65 -25.81
CA PRO A 162 19.22 -12.88 -26.68
C PRO A 162 17.81 -13.46 -26.74
N MET A 163 17.63 -14.76 -26.58
CA MET A 163 16.32 -15.42 -26.59
C MET A 163 15.45 -15.06 -25.39
N LYS A 164 16.06 -14.58 -24.31
CA LYS A 164 15.38 -14.19 -23.06
C LYS A 164 15.15 -12.66 -22.94
N SER A 165 15.39 -11.88 -23.98
CA SER A 165 15.25 -10.41 -23.97
C SER A 165 13.87 -9.95 -23.48
N LYS A 166 12.79 -10.63 -23.89
CA LYS A 166 11.43 -10.34 -23.41
C LYS A 166 11.24 -10.58 -21.92
N GLN A 167 11.91 -11.59 -21.37
CA GLN A 167 11.84 -11.90 -19.94
C GLN A 167 12.63 -10.90 -19.12
N LEU A 168 13.81 -10.49 -19.60
CA LEU A 168 14.63 -9.46 -18.98
C LEU A 168 13.89 -8.12 -18.91
N ASN A 169 13.38 -7.64 -20.05
CA ASN A 169 12.64 -6.36 -20.10
C ASN A 169 11.43 -6.40 -19.15
N LYS A 170 10.67 -7.48 -19.15
CA LYS A 170 9.56 -7.63 -18.21
C LYS A 170 10.00 -7.68 -16.75
N GLY A 171 11.15 -8.27 -16.44
CA GLY A 171 11.72 -8.26 -15.09
C GLY A 171 12.14 -6.88 -14.66
N ILE A 172 12.74 -6.08 -15.56
CA ILE A 172 13.13 -4.69 -15.30
C ILE A 172 11.89 -3.81 -15.07
N ASP A 173 10.82 -3.99 -15.86
CA ASP A 173 9.57 -3.26 -15.70
C ASP A 173 8.85 -3.58 -14.37
N GLN A 174 9.19 -4.68 -13.70
CA GLN A 174 8.61 -5.14 -12.44
C GLN A 174 9.43 -4.75 -11.20
N LEU A 175 10.66 -4.24 -11.39
CA LEU A 175 11.51 -3.72 -10.33
C LEU A 175 11.10 -2.30 -9.92
#